data_771b8e8d11b04cd7e563441e4cdcd219
#
_entry.id   771b8e8d11b04cd7e563441e4cdcd219
#
_cell.length_a   1.000
_cell.length_b   1.000
_cell.length_c   1.000
_cell.angle_alpha   90.00
_cell.angle_beta   90.00
_cell.angle_gamma   90.00
#
_symmetry.space_group_name_H-M   'P 1'
#
loop_
_entity.id
_entity.type
_entity.pdbx_description
1 polymer ?
#
loop_
_entity_poly.entity_id
_entity_poly.type
_entity_poly.pdbx_seq_one_letter_code
_entity_poly.pdbx_strand_id
1 'polypeptide(L)'
;MTIQPAAAETDWSLLEGWLKADEARRWQRRLEQQLQWQQPVVQVYGKRHPVPRMTVFLADQGLKYRYSGAVHTGSGWPKWFQPLLIQINSACEADFNGCLLNLYRHGDDRMGWHADDE
;
A
#
# COMPACT_ATOMS: atom_id res chain seq x y z
N MET A 1 16.39 -11.93 9.64
CA MET A 1 15.84 -10.62 9.23
C MET A 1 16.77 -9.54 9.72
N THR A 2 17.27 -8.73 8.81
CA THR A 2 18.22 -7.68 9.14
C THR A 2 17.53 -6.33 9.04
N ILE A 3 17.55 -5.57 10.14
CA ILE A 3 17.07 -4.20 10.16
C ILE A 3 18.29 -3.30 9.96
N GLN A 4 18.24 -2.47 8.92
CA GLN A 4 19.27 -1.45 8.70
C GLN A 4 18.71 -0.12 9.15
N PRO A 5 19.20 0.43 10.27
CA PRO A 5 18.71 1.73 10.72
C PRO A 5 19.11 2.81 9.71
N ALA A 6 18.22 3.72 9.47
CA ALA A 6 18.51 4.92 8.72
C ALA A 6 19.55 5.77 9.48
N ALA A 7 20.14 6.72 8.78
CA ALA A 7 20.97 7.73 9.44
C ALA A 7 20.13 8.42 10.55
N ALA A 8 20.79 8.92 11.60
CA ALA A 8 20.15 9.42 12.82
C ALA A 8 19.11 10.54 12.58
N GLU A 9 19.08 11.13 11.37
CA GLU A 9 18.19 12.23 11.01
C GLU A 9 16.99 11.78 10.17
N THR A 10 16.79 10.46 9.97
CA THR A 10 15.70 9.94 9.14
C THR A 10 14.81 9.01 9.95
N ASP A 11 13.51 9.02 9.60
CA ASP A 11 12.49 8.22 10.26
C ASP A 11 12.17 6.93 9.49
N TRP A 12 13.13 6.42 8.72
CA TRP A 12 12.91 5.20 7.95
C TRP A 12 13.98 4.15 8.26
N SER A 13 13.60 2.89 8.05
CA SER A 13 14.51 1.75 8.17
C SER A 13 14.19 0.72 7.09
N LEU A 14 15.15 -0.13 6.78
CA LEU A 14 15.02 -1.18 5.79
C LEU A 14 15.21 -2.54 6.46
N LEU A 15 14.24 -3.44 6.25
CA LEU A 15 14.31 -4.83 6.66
C LEU A 15 14.62 -5.70 5.45
N GLU A 16 15.89 -5.97 5.21
CA GLU A 16 16.28 -6.84 4.11
C GLU A 16 15.90 -8.28 4.39
N GLY A 17 15.39 -8.98 3.36
CA GLY A 17 15.06 -10.40 3.46
C GLY A 17 13.92 -10.71 4.42
N TRP A 18 13.11 -9.72 4.77
CA TRP A 18 11.96 -9.94 5.66
C TRP A 18 11.00 -10.99 5.10
N LEU A 19 10.72 -10.96 3.81
CA LEU A 19 10.05 -12.05 3.11
C LEU A 19 11.09 -12.79 2.26
N LYS A 20 11.04 -14.13 2.28
CA LYS A 20 11.81 -14.93 1.35
C LYS A 20 11.29 -14.72 -0.06
N ALA A 21 12.14 -14.92 -1.06
CA ALA A 21 11.79 -14.64 -2.45
C ALA A 21 10.54 -15.39 -2.93
N ASP A 22 10.38 -16.65 -2.54
CA ASP A 22 9.21 -17.45 -2.91
C ASP A 22 7.95 -16.98 -2.18
N GLU A 23 8.04 -16.57 -0.92
CA GLU A 23 6.92 -15.99 -0.17
C GLU A 23 6.49 -14.65 -0.81
N ALA A 24 7.46 -13.80 -1.13
CA ALA A 24 7.18 -12.51 -1.76
C ALA A 24 6.43 -12.70 -3.09
N ARG A 25 6.87 -13.67 -3.91
CA ARG A 25 6.19 -13.99 -5.17
C ARG A 25 4.77 -14.52 -4.96
N ARG A 26 4.55 -15.36 -3.94
CA ARG A 26 3.21 -15.86 -3.62
C ARG A 26 2.28 -14.75 -3.18
N TRP A 27 2.76 -13.84 -2.32
CA TRP A 27 1.98 -12.68 -1.88
C TRP A 27 1.68 -11.75 -3.03
N GLN A 28 2.66 -11.43 -3.87
CA GLN A 28 2.46 -10.56 -5.03
C GLN A 28 1.38 -11.12 -5.94
N ARG A 29 1.46 -12.42 -6.27
CA ARG A 29 0.48 -13.08 -7.14
C ARG A 29 -0.92 -13.04 -6.54
N ARG A 30 -1.03 -13.32 -5.25
CA ARG A 30 -2.32 -13.31 -4.56
C ARG A 30 -2.93 -11.92 -4.50
N LEU A 31 -2.12 -10.91 -4.17
CA LEU A 31 -2.55 -9.52 -4.15
C LEU A 31 -3.03 -9.07 -5.52
N GLU A 32 -2.29 -9.37 -6.57
CA GLU A 32 -2.68 -9.01 -7.94
C GLU A 32 -3.98 -9.69 -8.37
N GLN A 33 -4.16 -10.95 -8.03
CA GLN A 33 -5.29 -11.75 -8.53
C GLN A 33 -6.57 -11.62 -7.71
N GLN A 34 -6.48 -11.38 -6.41
CA GLN A 34 -7.64 -11.46 -5.52
C GLN A 34 -8.16 -10.14 -5.01
N LEU A 35 -7.45 -9.03 -5.24
CA LEU A 35 -7.94 -7.71 -4.86
C LEU A 35 -8.66 -7.04 -6.03
N GLN A 36 -9.62 -6.19 -5.67
CA GLN A 36 -10.39 -5.42 -6.66
C GLN A 36 -9.67 -4.11 -6.95
N TRP A 37 -8.72 -4.16 -7.87
CA TRP A 37 -7.93 -3.01 -8.24
C TRP A 37 -8.76 -1.98 -9.00
N GLN A 38 -8.58 -0.72 -8.64
CA GLN A 38 -9.22 0.42 -9.29
C GLN A 38 -8.18 1.37 -9.83
N GLN A 39 -8.50 2.02 -10.95
CA GLN A 39 -7.65 3.08 -11.48
C GLN A 39 -8.26 4.42 -11.07
N PRO A 40 -7.61 5.19 -10.17
CA PRO A 40 -8.12 6.48 -9.77
C PRO A 40 -8.13 7.47 -10.94
N VAL A 41 -9.04 8.42 -10.90
CA VAL A 41 -9.15 9.50 -11.88
C VAL A 41 -9.04 10.82 -11.15
N VAL A 42 -8.18 11.70 -11.64
CA VAL A 42 -8.03 13.06 -11.11
C VAL A 42 -8.48 14.09 -12.13
N GLN A 43 -8.96 15.24 -11.66
CA GLN A 43 -9.31 16.35 -12.52
C GLN A 43 -8.18 17.39 -12.51
N VAL A 44 -7.70 17.75 -13.70
CA VAL A 44 -6.71 18.80 -13.89
C VAL A 44 -7.23 19.73 -14.96
N TYR A 45 -7.42 21.01 -14.61
CA TYR A 45 -7.99 22.02 -15.50
C TYR A 45 -9.32 21.59 -16.12
N GLY A 46 -10.20 20.99 -15.31
CA GLY A 46 -11.52 20.54 -15.74
C GLY A 46 -11.54 19.25 -16.57
N LYS A 47 -10.38 18.68 -16.86
CA LYS A 47 -10.27 17.41 -17.59
C LYS A 47 -9.98 16.24 -16.64
N ARG A 48 -10.60 15.10 -16.89
CA ARG A 48 -10.40 13.87 -16.13
C ARG A 48 -9.24 13.09 -16.73
N HIS A 49 -8.29 12.70 -15.86
CA HIS A 49 -7.12 11.92 -16.27
C HIS A 49 -7.03 10.67 -15.39
N PRO A 50 -6.89 9.47 -15.97
CA PRO A 50 -6.59 8.30 -15.17
C PRO A 50 -5.19 8.43 -14.58
N VAL A 51 -5.07 8.09 -13.30
CA VAL A 51 -3.77 8.06 -12.62
C VAL A 51 -2.99 6.84 -13.11
N PRO A 52 -1.70 6.97 -13.42
CA PRO A 52 -0.92 5.86 -13.98
C PRO A 52 -0.51 4.84 -12.91
N ARG A 53 -1.47 4.25 -12.26
CA ARG A 53 -1.33 3.14 -11.31
C ARG A 53 -2.70 2.59 -10.98
N MET A 54 -2.73 1.39 -10.43
CA MET A 54 -3.92 0.80 -9.83
C MET A 54 -3.82 0.88 -8.31
N THR A 55 -4.94 1.04 -7.63
CA THR A 55 -4.96 1.15 -6.16
C THR A 55 -6.04 0.29 -5.54
N VAL A 56 -5.78 -0.12 -4.29
CA VAL A 56 -6.77 -0.74 -3.41
C VAL A 56 -6.56 -0.18 -2.01
N PHE A 57 -7.63 0.16 -1.33
CA PHE A 57 -7.60 0.55 0.07
C PHE A 57 -8.20 -0.56 0.92
N LEU A 58 -7.42 -1.10 1.85
CA LEU A 58 -7.87 -2.09 2.84
C LEU A 58 -7.76 -1.46 4.23
N ALA A 59 -8.81 -1.58 5.03
CA ALA A 59 -8.80 -0.99 6.37
C ALA A 59 -9.87 -1.64 7.24
N ASP A 60 -9.75 -1.44 8.53
CA ASP A 60 -10.78 -1.84 9.48
C ASP A 60 -12.14 -1.28 9.06
N GLN A 61 -13.19 -2.03 9.32
CA GLN A 61 -14.55 -1.66 8.97
C GLN A 61 -14.88 -0.28 9.51
N GLY A 62 -15.27 0.64 8.63
CA GLY A 62 -15.68 1.99 9.00
C GLY A 62 -14.54 3.01 9.17
N LEU A 63 -13.28 2.59 9.10
CA LEU A 63 -12.14 3.50 9.14
C LEU A 63 -12.17 4.41 7.91
N LYS A 64 -12.03 5.70 8.12
CA LYS A 64 -12.01 6.69 7.03
C LYS A 64 -10.61 7.28 6.87
N TYR A 65 -10.18 7.35 5.63
CA TYR A 65 -8.89 7.93 5.28
C TYR A 65 -9.05 8.83 4.05
N ARG A 66 -8.52 10.04 4.15
CA ARG A 66 -8.56 10.99 3.03
C ARG A 66 -7.22 11.00 2.32
N TYR A 67 -7.23 10.71 1.03
CA TYR A 67 -6.08 10.96 0.17
C TYR A 67 -6.53 11.33 -1.25
N SER A 68 -5.70 12.09 -1.95
CA SER A 68 -5.99 12.55 -3.32
C SER A 68 -7.36 13.22 -3.46
N GLY A 69 -7.78 13.98 -2.43
CA GLY A 69 -9.03 14.71 -2.42
C GLY A 69 -10.29 13.90 -2.23
N ALA A 70 -10.18 12.61 -1.96
CA ALA A 70 -11.32 11.72 -1.73
C ALA A 70 -11.21 11.03 -0.37
N VAL A 71 -12.37 10.74 0.23
CA VAL A 71 -12.45 9.97 1.47
C VAL A 71 -12.66 8.50 1.13
N HIS A 72 -11.80 7.64 1.64
CA HIS A 72 -11.90 6.20 1.48
C HIS A 72 -12.34 5.58 2.79
N THR A 73 -13.30 4.66 2.71
CA THR A 73 -13.84 3.99 3.90
C THR A 73 -13.45 2.52 3.88
N GLY A 74 -12.90 2.05 5.00
CA GLY A 74 -12.56 0.65 5.17
C GLY A 74 -13.78 -0.24 5.21
N SER A 75 -13.72 -1.39 4.55
CA SER A 75 -14.76 -2.40 4.54
C SER A 75 -14.31 -3.72 5.18
N GLY A 76 -13.26 -3.65 5.99
CA GLY A 76 -12.67 -4.83 6.62
C GLY A 76 -11.55 -5.42 5.80
N TRP A 77 -10.90 -6.42 6.37
CA TRP A 77 -9.76 -7.09 5.77
C TRP A 77 -10.17 -8.44 5.21
N PRO A 78 -9.71 -8.81 4.01
CA PRO A 78 -9.86 -10.20 3.55
C PRO A 78 -9.18 -11.14 4.55
N LYS A 79 -9.83 -12.27 4.87
CA LYS A 79 -9.25 -13.24 5.82
C LYS A 79 -7.86 -13.70 5.41
N TRP A 80 -7.64 -13.90 4.12
CA TRP A 80 -6.35 -14.36 3.61
C TRP A 80 -5.24 -13.30 3.73
N PHE A 81 -5.59 -12.03 3.89
CA PHE A 81 -4.62 -10.93 4.08
C PHE A 81 -4.16 -10.81 5.54
N GLN A 82 -4.97 -11.27 6.49
CA GLN A 82 -4.69 -11.10 7.92
C GLN A 82 -3.32 -11.64 8.35
N PRO A 83 -2.83 -12.80 7.88
CA PRO A 83 -1.48 -13.25 8.23
C PRO A 83 -0.39 -12.25 7.84
N LEU A 84 -0.52 -11.60 6.68
CA LEU A 84 0.43 -10.59 6.25
C LEU A 84 0.35 -9.34 7.13
N LEU A 85 -0.86 -8.89 7.44
CA LEU A 85 -1.07 -7.75 8.34
C LEU A 85 -0.44 -8.01 9.73
N ILE A 86 -0.63 -9.20 10.28
CA ILE A 86 -0.06 -9.59 11.57
C ILE A 86 1.47 -9.58 11.49
N GLN A 87 2.05 -10.12 10.42
CA GLN A 87 3.50 -10.12 10.22
C GLN A 87 4.06 -8.71 10.13
N ILE A 88 3.40 -7.82 9.39
CA ILE A 88 3.82 -6.43 9.25
C ILE A 88 3.75 -5.72 10.60
N ASN A 89 2.64 -5.85 11.31
CA ASN A 89 2.47 -5.22 12.62
C ASN A 89 3.49 -5.73 13.63
N SER A 90 3.79 -7.02 13.61
CA SER A 90 4.82 -7.60 14.48
C SER A 90 6.21 -7.06 14.12
N ALA A 91 6.56 -7.04 12.84
CA ALA A 91 7.87 -6.57 12.40
C ALA A 91 8.09 -5.09 12.68
N CYS A 92 7.05 -4.28 12.59
CA CYS A 92 7.10 -2.83 12.82
C CYS A 92 6.79 -2.42 14.25
N GLU A 93 6.43 -3.37 15.13
CA GLU A 93 5.94 -3.09 16.49
C GLU A 93 4.81 -2.05 16.47
N ALA A 94 3.83 -2.29 15.60
CA ALA A 94 2.76 -1.35 15.32
C ALA A 94 1.40 -2.04 15.29
N ASP A 95 0.34 -1.23 15.24
CA ASP A 95 -1.05 -1.66 15.10
C ASP A 95 -1.68 -0.98 13.89
N PHE A 96 -1.10 -1.20 12.72
CA PHE A 96 -1.65 -0.63 11.49
C PHE A 96 -3.06 -1.16 11.25
N ASN A 97 -3.97 -0.25 10.93
CA ASN A 97 -5.38 -0.53 10.73
C ASN A 97 -5.88 -0.12 9.34
N GLY A 98 -5.01 0.35 8.49
CA GLY A 98 -5.31 0.72 7.11
C GLY A 98 -4.10 0.50 6.21
N CYS A 99 -4.37 0.22 4.95
CA CYS A 99 -3.33 -0.06 3.96
C CYS A 99 -3.79 0.44 2.59
N LEU A 100 -2.99 1.29 1.99
CA LEU A 100 -3.16 1.66 0.58
C LEU A 100 -2.17 0.86 -0.24
N LEU A 101 -2.69 0.08 -1.19
CA LEU A 101 -1.86 -0.71 -2.09
C LEU A 101 -1.81 -0.04 -3.46
N ASN A 102 -0.62 0.03 -4.01
CA ASN A 102 -0.39 0.54 -5.36
C ASN A 102 0.17 -0.57 -6.24
N LEU A 103 -0.36 -0.69 -7.44
CA LEU A 103 0.14 -1.61 -8.46
C LEU A 103 0.57 -0.83 -9.68
N TYR A 104 1.83 -0.98 -10.05
CA TYR A 104 2.41 -0.43 -11.27
C TYR A 104 2.49 -1.57 -12.28
N ARG A 105 1.62 -1.51 -13.30
CA ARG A 105 1.39 -2.63 -14.23
C ARG A 105 2.55 -2.81 -15.21
N HIS A 106 3.23 -1.70 -15.53
CA HIS A 106 4.32 -1.66 -16.51
C HIS A 106 5.15 -0.38 -16.30
N GLY A 107 6.19 -0.19 -17.08
CA GLY A 107 7.14 0.92 -16.89
C GLY A 107 6.56 2.32 -17.09
N ASP A 108 5.37 2.44 -17.70
CA ASP A 108 4.71 3.73 -17.87
C ASP A 108 3.83 4.12 -16.66
N ASP A 109 3.50 3.17 -15.79
CA ASP A 109 2.83 3.46 -14.54
C ASP A 109 3.84 4.05 -13.55
N ARG A 110 3.47 5.16 -12.91
CA ARG A 110 4.40 5.88 -12.03
C ARG A 110 3.69 6.86 -11.11
N MET A 111 4.41 7.29 -10.09
CA MET A 111 4.11 8.50 -9.33
C MET A 111 5.29 9.48 -9.45
N GLY A 112 4.98 10.77 -9.45
CA GLY A 112 6.01 11.80 -9.31
C GLY A 112 6.64 11.78 -7.92
N TRP A 113 7.72 12.51 -7.75
CA TRP A 113 8.33 12.70 -6.42
C TRP A 113 7.32 13.35 -5.49
N HIS A 114 7.16 12.79 -4.29
CA HIS A 114 6.17 13.24 -3.32
C HIS A 114 6.60 12.86 -1.91
N ALA A 115 5.91 13.40 -0.91
CA ALA A 115 5.99 12.97 0.48
C ALA A 115 4.65 12.34 0.87
N ASP A 116 4.68 11.32 1.72
CA ASP A 116 3.49 10.71 2.29
C ASP A 116 3.13 11.46 3.58
N ASP A 117 2.51 12.62 3.41
CA ASP A 117 2.23 13.56 4.48
C ASP A 117 0.73 13.84 4.68
N GLU A 118 -0.11 13.03 4.11
CA GLU A 118 -1.58 13.16 4.22
C GLU A 118 -2.14 12.47 5.46
#